data_be8ff14d22cff30e3bc1427201c7af00
#
_entry.id   be8ff14d22cff30e3bc1427201c7af00
#
_cell.length_a   1.000
_cell.length_b   1.000
_cell.length_c   1.000
_cell.angle_alpha   90.00
_cell.angle_beta   90.00
_cell.angle_gamma   90.00
#
_symmetry.space_group_name_H-M   'P 1'
#
loop_
_entity.id
_entity.type
_entity.pdbx_description
1 polymer ?
#
loop_
_entity_poly.entity_id
_entity_poly.type
_entity_poly.pdbx_seq_one_letter_code
_entity_poly.pdbx_strand_id
1 'polypeptide(L)'
;MAKKTFRLRYDSPVTLTFALVSAAAFSVDFFFLNGSLVKNILTCPGTKALGDIAAFNFSNPADYAKTILHVFGTGGWENLLTTLTFVLLLGPTLEERYGSPMLALMMGITAFVTGVLTACAVPVPSSGAGSIVFMMILLESLLALAKKDIPLSWLMIFLLYISYRMYTAAKIAAPVSKGFMPFLTANVPTFVDLAGGVCGSLFAFLVAPKKRNAPRKAEKTEVRETGTPASENRAGDKKNYSSGDETVVGSINL
;
A
#
# COMPACT_ATOMS: atom_id res chain seq x y z
N MET A 1 20.95 -29.78 -18.99
CA MET A 1 19.86 -29.33 -18.12
C MET A 1 20.33 -28.12 -17.33
N ALA A 2 19.86 -26.92 -17.66
CA ALA A 2 20.25 -25.69 -16.96
C ALA A 2 19.55 -25.66 -15.61
N LYS A 3 20.31 -25.62 -14.52
CA LYS A 3 19.80 -25.41 -13.16
C LYS A 3 19.18 -24.00 -13.10
N LYS A 4 17.84 -23.91 -13.09
CA LYS A 4 17.13 -22.69 -12.72
C LYS A 4 17.40 -22.43 -11.23
N THR A 5 18.38 -21.59 -10.93
CA THR A 5 18.59 -21.05 -9.60
C THR A 5 17.46 -20.07 -9.30
N PHE A 6 16.61 -20.39 -8.34
CA PHE A 6 15.67 -19.44 -7.75
C PHE A 6 16.48 -18.32 -7.09
N ARG A 7 16.41 -17.11 -7.67
CA ARG A 7 16.96 -15.92 -7.04
C ARG A 7 15.84 -15.25 -6.27
N LEU A 8 15.90 -15.31 -4.93
CA LEU A 8 15.09 -14.44 -4.09
C LEU A 8 15.57 -13.01 -4.35
N ARG A 9 14.70 -12.20 -4.94
CA ARG A 9 14.96 -10.79 -5.20
C ARG A 9 14.32 -9.98 -4.09
N TYR A 10 15.12 -9.19 -3.39
CA TYR A 10 14.67 -8.29 -2.34
C TYR A 10 14.21 -6.97 -2.99
N ASP A 11 12.96 -6.95 -3.45
CA ASP A 11 12.45 -5.88 -4.30
C ASP A 11 11.77 -4.72 -3.54
N SER A 12 11.38 -4.94 -2.27
CA SER A 12 10.61 -3.95 -1.49
C SER A 12 11.05 -3.89 -0.03
N PRO A 13 12.17 -3.18 0.28
CA PRO A 13 12.75 -3.16 1.60
C PRO A 13 11.84 -2.56 2.68
N VAL A 14 11.12 -1.48 2.39
CA VAL A 14 10.26 -0.80 3.37
C VAL A 14 9.05 -1.64 3.71
N THR A 15 8.39 -2.18 2.70
CA THR A 15 7.21 -3.06 2.87
C THR A 15 7.55 -4.30 3.69
N LEU A 16 8.66 -4.98 3.32
CA LEU A 16 9.10 -6.18 4.04
C LEU A 16 9.54 -5.88 5.47
N THR A 17 10.27 -4.78 5.69
CA THR A 17 10.68 -4.35 7.02
C THR A 17 9.47 -4.06 7.90
N PHE A 18 8.49 -3.32 7.38
CA PHE A 18 7.25 -3.02 8.10
C PHE A 18 6.50 -4.30 8.47
N ALA A 19 6.32 -5.22 7.52
CA ALA A 19 5.64 -6.48 7.75
C ALA A 19 6.36 -7.35 8.79
N LEU A 20 7.69 -7.42 8.71
CA LEU A 20 8.51 -8.19 9.63
C LEU A 20 8.50 -7.60 11.05
N VAL A 21 8.61 -6.28 11.17
CA VAL A 21 8.53 -5.59 12.47
C VAL A 21 7.16 -5.79 13.11
N SER A 22 6.07 -5.64 12.34
CA SER A 22 4.70 -5.86 12.86
C SER A 22 4.47 -7.31 13.29
N ALA A 23 4.94 -8.27 12.50
CA ALA A 23 4.84 -9.69 12.85
C ALA A 23 5.70 -10.04 14.08
N ALA A 24 6.91 -9.50 14.17
CA ALA A 24 7.80 -9.70 15.31
C ALA A 24 7.23 -9.08 16.59
N ALA A 25 6.72 -7.84 16.51
CA ALA A 25 6.09 -7.15 17.64
C ALA A 25 4.89 -7.96 18.18
N PHE A 26 4.04 -8.45 17.29
CA PHE A 26 2.92 -9.29 17.65
C PHE A 26 3.37 -10.62 18.27
N SER A 27 4.36 -11.30 17.68
CA SER A 27 4.86 -12.57 18.19
C SER A 27 5.49 -12.42 19.58
N VAL A 28 6.30 -11.39 19.79
CA VAL A 28 6.91 -11.10 21.09
C VAL A 28 5.83 -10.80 22.14
N ASP A 29 4.84 -10.00 21.78
CA ASP A 29 3.75 -9.63 22.68
C ASP A 29 2.88 -10.85 23.05
N PHE A 30 2.57 -11.68 22.06
CA PHE A 30 1.72 -12.85 22.24
C PHE A 30 2.40 -13.96 23.07
N PHE A 31 3.68 -14.26 22.79
CA PHE A 31 4.38 -15.39 23.44
C PHE A 31 5.06 -15.02 24.76
N PHE A 32 5.54 -13.80 24.92
CA PHE A 32 6.37 -13.41 26.06
C PHE A 32 5.73 -12.37 26.98
N LEU A 33 4.95 -11.43 26.43
CA LEU A 33 4.48 -10.25 27.17
C LEU A 33 2.97 -10.24 27.45
N ASN A 34 2.25 -11.25 26.96
CA ASN A 34 0.81 -11.43 27.21
C ASN A 34 -0.05 -10.16 26.98
N GLY A 35 0.24 -9.42 25.92
CA GLY A 35 -0.48 -8.19 25.56
C GLY A 35 0.07 -6.90 26.17
N SER A 36 1.13 -6.96 26.98
CA SER A 36 1.67 -5.78 27.67
C SER A 36 2.39 -4.81 26.74
N LEU A 37 3.09 -5.31 25.71
CA LEU A 37 3.80 -4.47 24.74
C LEU A 37 2.81 -3.61 23.94
N VAL A 38 1.78 -4.24 23.40
CA VAL A 38 0.74 -3.55 22.64
C VAL A 38 0.06 -2.51 23.53
N LYS A 39 -0.37 -2.86 24.73
CA LYS A 39 -1.06 -1.92 25.62
C LYS A 39 -0.20 -0.70 26.04
N ASN A 40 1.06 -0.91 26.39
CA ASN A 40 1.88 0.14 27.01
C ASN A 40 2.64 0.99 25.99
N ILE A 41 3.06 0.40 24.86
CA ILE A 41 3.98 1.03 23.90
C ILE A 41 3.32 1.25 22.53
N LEU A 42 2.58 0.24 22.04
CA LEU A 42 2.06 0.22 20.68
C LEU A 42 0.56 0.57 20.60
N THR A 43 0.03 1.22 21.62
CA THR A 43 -1.35 1.74 21.60
C THR A 43 -1.30 3.25 21.76
N CYS A 44 -1.92 3.97 20.83
CA CYS A 44 -2.12 5.41 20.93
C CYS A 44 -3.25 5.67 21.92
N PRO A 45 -3.01 6.43 23.02
CA PRO A 45 -4.06 6.79 23.97
C PRO A 45 -5.12 7.67 23.28
N GLY A 46 -6.38 7.43 23.63
CA GLY A 46 -7.47 8.29 23.20
C GLY A 46 -7.69 9.50 24.12
N THR A 47 -8.81 10.21 23.90
CA THR A 47 -9.19 11.38 24.72
C THR A 47 -9.66 11.00 26.12
N LYS A 48 -10.05 9.74 26.34
CA LYS A 48 -10.50 9.24 27.64
C LYS A 48 -9.66 8.06 28.08
N ALA A 49 -9.45 7.96 29.39
CA ALA A 49 -8.84 6.77 29.97
C ALA A 49 -9.79 5.57 29.82
N LEU A 50 -9.23 4.41 29.46
CA LEU A 50 -9.97 3.16 29.33
C LEU A 50 -9.18 2.03 29.98
N GLY A 51 -9.70 1.46 31.07
CA GLY A 51 -9.00 0.44 31.84
C GLY A 51 -7.65 0.94 32.34
N ASP A 52 -6.60 0.20 32.03
CA ASP A 52 -5.23 0.51 32.43
C ASP A 52 -4.55 1.58 31.56
N ILE A 53 -5.18 1.99 30.44
CA ILE A 53 -4.61 2.96 29.51
C ILE A 53 -5.10 4.35 29.90
N ALA A 54 -4.18 5.23 30.33
CA ALA A 54 -4.46 6.60 30.65
C ALA A 54 -4.85 7.39 29.37
N ALA A 55 -5.60 8.49 29.55
CA ALA A 55 -5.86 9.42 28.45
C ALA A 55 -4.55 10.06 27.95
N PHE A 56 -4.55 10.53 26.72
CA PHE A 56 -3.39 11.18 26.10
C PHE A 56 -2.95 12.40 26.91
N ASN A 57 -1.68 12.43 27.28
CA ASN A 57 -1.09 13.51 28.04
C ASN A 57 -0.13 14.32 27.16
N PHE A 58 -0.54 15.55 26.79
CA PHE A 58 0.27 16.43 25.94
C PHE A 58 1.60 16.87 26.58
N SER A 59 1.77 16.70 27.88
CA SER A 59 3.05 17.02 28.56
C SER A 59 4.04 15.86 28.55
N ASN A 60 3.60 14.67 28.17
CA ASN A 60 4.45 13.45 28.20
C ASN A 60 5.01 13.16 26.81
N PRO A 61 6.35 13.25 26.58
CA PRO A 61 6.95 12.97 25.29
C PRO A 61 6.78 11.50 24.85
N ALA A 62 6.59 10.57 25.77
CA ALA A 62 6.35 9.17 25.44
C ALA A 62 5.04 8.95 24.66
N ASP A 63 4.01 9.77 24.95
CA ASP A 63 2.73 9.63 24.26
C ASP A 63 2.81 10.10 22.80
N TYR A 64 3.70 11.05 22.49
CA TYR A 64 4.00 11.42 21.09
C TYR A 64 4.70 10.29 20.32
N ALA A 65 5.57 9.52 20.96
CA ALA A 65 6.16 8.35 20.33
C ALA A 65 5.09 7.29 20.01
N LYS A 66 4.10 7.12 20.90
CA LYS A 66 2.98 6.20 20.69
C LYS A 66 2.12 6.59 19.49
N THR A 67 2.01 7.90 19.14
CA THR A 67 1.26 8.35 17.94
C THR A 67 1.85 7.85 16.64
N ILE A 68 3.12 7.48 16.62
CA ILE A 68 3.77 6.89 15.44
C ILE A 68 3.84 5.36 15.57
N LEU A 69 4.16 4.87 16.76
CA LEU A 69 4.38 3.44 16.99
C LEU A 69 3.10 2.60 16.98
N HIS A 70 1.92 3.23 17.18
CA HIS A 70 0.66 2.50 17.26
C HIS A 70 0.33 1.67 16.01
N VAL A 71 0.89 2.01 14.86
CA VAL A 71 0.68 1.28 13.61
C VAL A 71 1.31 -0.12 13.61
N PHE A 72 2.30 -0.35 14.46
CA PHE A 72 2.90 -1.68 14.65
C PHE A 72 2.14 -2.53 15.67
N GLY A 73 1.28 -1.91 16.47
CA GLY A 73 0.43 -2.59 17.44
C GLY A 73 -0.70 -3.33 16.75
N THR A 74 -0.96 -4.55 17.16
CA THR A 74 -2.06 -5.33 16.60
C THR A 74 -2.81 -6.02 17.73
N GLY A 75 -4.10 -5.69 17.88
CA GLY A 75 -4.95 -6.20 18.95
C GLY A 75 -5.42 -7.66 18.78
N GLY A 76 -5.00 -8.35 17.71
CA GLY A 76 -5.40 -9.73 17.47
C GLY A 76 -4.87 -10.30 16.16
N TRP A 77 -4.88 -11.61 16.08
CA TRP A 77 -4.37 -12.39 14.94
C TRP A 77 -5.08 -12.03 13.61
N GLU A 78 -6.40 -11.86 13.65
CA GLU A 78 -7.17 -11.50 12.44
C GLU A 78 -6.75 -10.15 11.86
N ASN A 79 -6.54 -9.16 12.72
CA ASN A 79 -6.08 -7.83 12.32
C ASN A 79 -4.66 -7.87 11.76
N LEU A 80 -3.78 -8.68 12.36
CA LEU A 80 -2.40 -8.85 11.86
C LEU A 80 -2.42 -9.44 10.46
N LEU A 81 -3.11 -10.57 10.26
CA LEU A 81 -3.18 -11.23 8.96
C LEU A 81 -3.77 -10.32 7.89
N THR A 82 -4.86 -9.62 8.20
CA THR A 82 -5.48 -8.68 7.27
C THR A 82 -4.50 -7.57 6.88
N THR A 83 -3.84 -6.96 7.86
CA THR A 83 -2.85 -5.91 7.63
C THR A 83 -1.67 -6.42 6.79
N LEU A 84 -1.08 -7.55 7.17
CA LEU A 84 0.05 -8.13 6.43
C LEU A 84 -0.33 -8.50 5.00
N THR A 85 -1.53 -9.06 4.79
CA THR A 85 -2.01 -9.41 3.45
C THR A 85 -2.07 -8.17 2.56
N PHE A 86 -2.70 -7.09 3.02
CA PHE A 86 -2.79 -5.87 2.21
C PHE A 86 -1.43 -5.19 2.02
N VAL A 87 -0.63 -5.08 3.07
CA VAL A 87 0.70 -4.45 2.99
C VAL A 87 1.63 -5.21 2.05
N LEU A 88 1.67 -6.54 2.14
CA LEU A 88 2.52 -7.37 1.26
C LEU A 88 1.99 -7.45 -0.17
N LEU A 89 0.68 -7.29 -0.38
CA LEU A 89 0.09 -7.29 -1.72
C LEU A 89 0.29 -5.95 -2.43
N LEU A 90 0.02 -4.84 -1.76
CA LEU A 90 0.04 -3.50 -2.35
C LEU A 90 1.40 -2.81 -2.22
N GLY A 91 2.09 -3.06 -1.12
CA GLY A 91 3.34 -2.39 -0.78
C GLY A 91 4.41 -2.50 -1.86
N PRO A 92 4.76 -3.70 -2.36
CA PRO A 92 5.79 -3.85 -3.39
C PRO A 92 5.47 -3.05 -4.66
N THR A 93 4.21 -3.06 -5.11
CA THR A 93 3.78 -2.31 -6.29
C THR A 93 3.93 -0.80 -6.09
N LEU A 94 3.58 -0.30 -4.90
CA LEU A 94 3.72 1.11 -4.55
C LEU A 94 5.18 1.50 -4.37
N GLU A 95 5.98 0.63 -3.74
CA GLU A 95 7.40 0.86 -3.51
C GLU A 95 8.20 0.92 -4.82
N GLU A 96 7.86 0.07 -5.80
CA GLU A 96 8.44 0.13 -7.14
C GLU A 96 8.11 1.44 -7.86
N ARG A 97 6.91 1.98 -7.64
CA ARG A 97 6.44 3.22 -8.31
C ARG A 97 6.97 4.49 -7.68
N TYR A 98 6.94 4.58 -6.36
CA TYR A 98 7.30 5.80 -5.62
C TYR A 98 8.73 5.78 -5.08
N GLY A 99 9.32 4.61 -4.96
CA GLY A 99 10.60 4.37 -4.30
C GLY A 99 10.45 4.18 -2.79
N SER A 100 11.40 3.45 -2.22
CA SER A 100 11.39 3.07 -0.79
C SER A 100 11.33 4.27 0.17
N PRO A 101 12.17 5.33 0.00
CA PRO A 101 12.15 6.43 0.96
C PRO A 101 10.84 7.22 0.92
N MET A 102 10.23 7.33 -0.26
CA MET A 102 8.97 8.04 -0.41
C MET A 102 7.82 7.26 0.22
N LEU A 103 7.76 5.95 0.01
CA LEU A 103 6.75 5.10 0.65
C LEU A 103 6.88 5.14 2.18
N ALA A 104 8.11 5.05 2.72
CA ALA A 104 8.34 5.16 4.15
C ALA A 104 7.85 6.50 4.73
N LEU A 105 8.12 7.59 4.02
CA LEU A 105 7.66 8.93 4.41
C LEU A 105 6.13 9.01 4.42
N MET A 106 5.46 8.50 3.39
CA MET A 106 3.99 8.45 3.31
C MET A 106 3.38 7.65 4.46
N MET A 107 3.94 6.48 4.75
CA MET A 107 3.52 5.64 5.88
C MET A 107 3.72 6.38 7.21
N GLY A 108 4.86 7.07 7.39
CA GLY A 108 5.17 7.86 8.59
C GLY A 108 4.19 9.02 8.78
N ILE A 109 3.88 9.77 7.73
CA ILE A 109 2.90 10.86 7.77
C ILE A 109 1.51 10.32 8.09
N THR A 110 1.10 9.23 7.45
CA THR A 110 -0.19 8.58 7.73
C THR A 110 -0.29 8.17 9.20
N ALA A 111 0.74 7.51 9.72
CA ALA A 111 0.81 7.10 11.11
C ALA A 111 0.71 8.29 12.07
N PHE A 112 1.50 9.33 11.81
CA PHE A 112 1.50 10.53 12.62
C PHE A 112 0.13 11.25 12.62
N VAL A 113 -0.45 11.48 11.44
CA VAL A 113 -1.77 12.14 11.33
C VAL A 113 -2.86 11.32 12.02
N THR A 114 -2.88 10.01 11.80
CA THR A 114 -3.86 9.12 12.47
C THR A 114 -3.68 9.13 13.98
N GLY A 115 -2.44 9.08 14.46
CA GLY A 115 -2.15 9.15 15.90
C GLY A 115 -2.59 10.47 16.54
N VAL A 116 -2.34 11.60 15.88
CA VAL A 116 -2.80 12.92 16.34
C VAL A 116 -4.33 13.00 16.34
N LEU A 117 -4.98 12.52 15.27
CA LEU A 117 -6.45 12.49 15.20
C LEU A 117 -7.04 11.56 16.28
N THR A 118 -6.40 10.44 16.56
CA THR A 118 -6.80 9.53 17.64
C THR A 118 -6.70 10.24 19.01
N ALA A 119 -5.58 10.90 19.29
CA ALA A 119 -5.37 11.63 20.53
C ALA A 119 -6.37 12.78 20.73
N CYS A 120 -6.86 13.40 19.64
CA CYS A 120 -7.77 14.55 19.71
C CYS A 120 -9.25 14.19 19.61
N ALA A 121 -9.61 13.15 18.84
CA ALA A 121 -10.99 12.90 18.45
C ALA A 121 -11.55 11.53 18.90
N VAL A 122 -10.70 10.55 19.16
CA VAL A 122 -11.16 9.20 19.48
C VAL A 122 -11.24 9.00 20.98
N PRO A 123 -12.42 8.65 21.54
CA PRO A 123 -12.58 8.46 22.98
C PRO A 123 -11.90 7.21 23.52
N VAL A 124 -11.57 6.26 22.67
CA VAL A 124 -10.97 4.96 23.04
C VAL A 124 -9.54 4.86 22.51
N PRO A 125 -8.64 4.15 23.21
CA PRO A 125 -7.30 3.88 22.70
C PRO A 125 -7.37 3.10 21.38
N SER A 126 -6.45 3.40 20.46
CA SER A 126 -6.40 2.72 19.16
C SER A 126 -5.01 2.18 18.87
N SER A 127 -4.95 1.00 18.26
CA SER A 127 -3.73 0.37 17.75
C SER A 127 -4.03 -0.34 16.44
N GLY A 128 -3.05 -0.36 15.55
CA GLY A 128 -3.15 -1.04 14.26
C GLY A 128 -2.76 -0.18 13.06
N ALA A 129 -2.44 -0.83 11.96
CA ALA A 129 -2.06 -0.20 10.72
C ALA A 129 -3.23 0.01 9.75
N GLY A 130 -4.46 0.13 10.26
CA GLY A 130 -5.65 0.33 9.44
C GLY A 130 -5.54 1.53 8.51
N SER A 131 -5.02 2.63 9.00
CA SER A 131 -4.78 3.87 8.24
C SER A 131 -3.75 3.67 7.11
N ILE A 132 -2.70 2.87 7.34
CA ILE A 132 -1.70 2.55 6.32
C ILE A 132 -2.32 1.70 5.20
N VAL A 133 -3.14 0.72 5.55
CA VAL A 133 -3.87 -0.08 4.56
C VAL A 133 -4.83 0.80 3.75
N PHE A 134 -5.59 1.69 4.39
CA PHE A 134 -6.42 2.67 3.69
C PHE A 134 -5.61 3.56 2.77
N MET A 135 -4.47 4.07 3.22
CA MET A 135 -3.57 4.90 2.42
C MET A 135 -3.09 4.14 1.17
N MET A 136 -2.67 2.89 1.30
CA MET A 136 -2.20 2.08 0.17
C MET A 136 -3.32 1.80 -0.84
N ILE A 137 -4.52 1.43 -0.38
CA ILE A 137 -5.68 1.20 -1.24
C ILE A 137 -6.08 2.50 -1.98
N LEU A 138 -6.14 3.62 -1.26
CA LEU A 138 -6.48 4.92 -1.85
C LEU A 138 -5.43 5.36 -2.87
N LEU A 139 -4.15 5.15 -2.58
CA LEU A 139 -3.06 5.53 -3.46
C LEU A 139 -3.10 4.77 -4.79
N GLU A 140 -3.37 3.46 -4.76
CA GLU A 140 -3.59 2.67 -5.98
C GLU A 140 -4.85 3.12 -6.73
N SER A 141 -5.93 3.45 -6.01
CA SER A 141 -7.15 4.01 -6.62
C SER A 141 -6.88 5.33 -7.33
N LEU A 142 -6.14 6.26 -6.69
CA LEU A 142 -5.77 7.54 -7.29
C LEU A 142 -4.89 7.37 -8.53
N LEU A 143 -3.99 6.40 -8.52
CA LEU A 143 -3.16 6.05 -9.69
C LEU A 143 -3.98 5.52 -10.85
N ALA A 144 -4.98 4.67 -10.57
CA ALA A 144 -5.90 4.16 -11.56
C ALA A 144 -6.75 5.29 -12.16
N LEU A 145 -7.27 6.19 -11.29
CA LEU A 145 -8.04 7.36 -11.70
C LEU A 145 -7.23 8.32 -12.60
N ALA A 146 -5.95 8.53 -12.28
CA ALA A 146 -5.05 9.36 -13.09
C ALA A 146 -4.82 8.79 -14.51
N LYS A 147 -4.96 7.48 -14.68
CA LYS A 147 -4.89 6.80 -16.00
C LYS A 147 -6.21 6.78 -16.74
N LYS A 148 -7.30 7.30 -16.15
CA LYS A 148 -8.70 7.21 -16.63
C LYS A 148 -9.24 5.78 -16.76
N ASP A 149 -8.57 4.82 -16.20
CA ASP A 149 -8.98 3.42 -16.10
C ASP A 149 -9.27 3.11 -14.64
N ILE A 150 -10.53 3.16 -14.24
CA ILE A 150 -10.96 2.78 -12.89
C ILE A 150 -11.34 1.30 -12.93
N PRO A 151 -10.48 0.39 -12.46
CA PRO A 151 -10.88 -1.01 -12.38
C PRO A 151 -11.93 -1.15 -11.27
N LEU A 152 -13.12 -1.61 -11.64
CA LEU A 152 -14.23 -1.85 -10.72
C LEU A 152 -13.82 -2.74 -9.54
N SER A 153 -12.86 -3.64 -9.76
CA SER A 153 -12.29 -4.51 -8.73
C SER A 153 -11.68 -3.74 -7.55
N TRP A 154 -10.97 -2.63 -7.81
CA TRP A 154 -10.39 -1.80 -6.75
C TRP A 154 -11.43 -1.09 -5.90
N LEU A 155 -12.48 -0.58 -6.54
CA LEU A 155 -13.61 0.01 -5.83
C LEU A 155 -14.29 -1.04 -4.93
N MET A 156 -14.46 -2.26 -5.43
CA MET A 156 -15.01 -3.36 -4.67
C MET A 156 -14.13 -3.74 -3.47
N ILE A 157 -12.81 -3.82 -3.65
CA ILE A 157 -11.85 -4.09 -2.56
C ILE A 157 -11.95 -3.00 -1.48
N PHE A 158 -11.98 -1.73 -1.89
CA PHE A 158 -12.11 -0.60 -0.96
C PHE A 158 -13.40 -0.65 -0.16
N LEU A 159 -14.55 -0.86 -0.83
CA LEU A 159 -15.84 -0.98 -0.17
C LEU A 159 -15.90 -2.19 0.77
N LEU A 160 -15.32 -3.31 0.36
CA LEU A 160 -15.29 -4.53 1.15
C LEU A 160 -14.42 -4.37 2.39
N TYR A 161 -13.27 -3.70 2.26
CA TYR A 161 -12.39 -3.43 3.39
C TYR A 161 -13.04 -2.46 4.39
N ILE A 162 -13.67 -1.37 3.93
CA ILE A 162 -14.42 -0.45 4.81
C ILE A 162 -15.56 -1.20 5.52
N SER A 163 -16.33 -1.97 4.77
CA SER A 163 -17.46 -2.73 5.35
C SER A 163 -16.99 -3.72 6.41
N TYR A 164 -15.87 -4.41 6.15
CA TYR A 164 -15.27 -5.31 7.12
C TYR A 164 -14.83 -4.56 8.39
N ARG A 165 -14.14 -3.42 8.25
CA ARG A 165 -13.68 -2.59 9.38
C ARG A 165 -14.87 -2.07 10.20
N MET A 166 -15.90 -1.54 9.53
CA MET A 166 -17.10 -1.03 10.19
C MET A 166 -17.88 -2.14 10.91
N TYR A 167 -18.00 -3.31 10.27
CA TYR A 167 -18.63 -4.47 10.88
C TYR A 167 -17.89 -4.93 12.14
N THR A 168 -16.57 -5.01 12.09
CA THR A 168 -15.75 -5.46 13.22
C THR A 168 -15.86 -4.48 14.40
N ALA A 169 -15.80 -3.18 14.13
CA ALA A 169 -15.98 -2.14 15.14
C ALA A 169 -17.38 -2.18 15.78
N ALA A 170 -18.42 -2.33 14.96
CA ALA A 170 -19.80 -2.45 15.43
C ALA A 170 -20.02 -3.73 16.25
N LYS A 171 -19.40 -4.85 15.88
CA LYS A 171 -19.51 -6.11 16.62
C LYS A 171 -18.91 -6.01 18.02
N ILE A 172 -17.80 -5.31 18.17
CA ILE A 172 -17.17 -5.06 19.47
C ILE A 172 -18.07 -4.18 20.34
N ALA A 173 -18.77 -3.21 19.76
CA ALA A 173 -19.64 -2.28 20.47
C ALA A 173 -21.07 -2.80 20.69
N ALA A 174 -21.52 -3.80 19.93
CA ALA A 174 -22.91 -4.32 19.92
C ALA A 174 -23.46 -4.79 21.28
N PRO A 175 -22.66 -5.25 22.27
CA PRO A 175 -23.21 -5.61 23.58
C PRO A 175 -23.78 -4.43 24.36
N VAL A 176 -23.41 -3.18 24.00
CA VAL A 176 -23.70 -2.02 24.84
C VAL A 176 -24.97 -1.28 24.44
N SER A 177 -25.27 -1.17 23.14
CA SER A 177 -26.54 -0.54 22.70
C SER A 177 -26.80 -0.72 21.19
N LYS A 178 -28.08 -0.84 20.81
CA LYS A 178 -28.54 -0.90 19.42
C LYS A 178 -29.03 0.49 19.00
N GLY A 179 -28.56 0.99 17.84
CA GLY A 179 -29.00 2.27 17.29
C GLY A 179 -27.97 2.92 16.37
N PHE A 180 -28.37 3.98 15.67
CA PHE A 180 -27.52 4.68 14.72
C PHE A 180 -26.38 5.45 15.41
N MET A 181 -26.67 6.13 16.52
CA MET A 181 -25.66 6.88 17.28
C MET A 181 -24.57 5.99 17.89
N PRO A 182 -24.90 4.87 18.55
CA PRO A 182 -23.87 3.91 19.00
C PRO A 182 -23.04 3.32 17.86
N PHE A 183 -23.67 3.04 16.71
CA PHE A 183 -22.95 2.59 15.52
C PHE A 183 -21.94 3.64 15.05
N LEU A 184 -22.31 4.92 15.00
CA LEU A 184 -21.42 6.00 14.60
C LEU A 184 -20.24 6.14 15.57
N THR A 185 -20.51 6.18 16.87
CA THR A 185 -19.48 6.30 17.90
C THR A 185 -18.50 5.12 17.91
N ALA A 186 -18.99 3.90 17.67
CA ALA A 186 -18.16 2.72 17.57
C ALA A 186 -17.22 2.78 16.35
N ASN A 187 -17.63 3.46 15.30
CA ASN A 187 -16.85 3.57 14.06
C ASN A 187 -15.96 4.81 13.96
N VAL A 188 -15.92 5.67 14.97
CA VAL A 188 -15.02 6.85 15.02
C VAL A 188 -13.57 6.45 14.72
N PRO A 189 -12.99 5.38 15.31
CA PRO A 189 -11.62 4.97 14.97
C PRO A 189 -11.45 4.63 13.48
N THR A 190 -12.44 3.99 12.87
CA THR A 190 -12.42 3.65 11.44
C THR A 190 -12.45 4.89 10.55
N PHE A 191 -13.23 5.91 10.93
CA PHE A 191 -13.25 7.19 10.20
C PHE A 191 -11.92 7.95 10.36
N VAL A 192 -11.29 7.87 11.52
CA VAL A 192 -9.97 8.46 11.76
C VAL A 192 -8.89 7.74 10.96
N ASP A 193 -8.93 6.41 10.89
CA ASP A 193 -8.04 5.62 10.03
C ASP A 193 -8.20 6.00 8.55
N LEU A 194 -9.45 6.17 8.10
CA LEU A 194 -9.74 6.61 6.73
C LEU A 194 -9.22 8.03 6.47
N ALA A 195 -9.44 8.97 7.39
CA ALA A 195 -8.94 10.34 7.28
C ALA A 195 -7.41 10.38 7.21
N GLY A 196 -6.72 9.62 8.06
CA GLY A 196 -5.27 9.47 8.02
C GLY A 196 -4.78 8.88 6.69
N GLY A 197 -5.47 7.86 6.19
CA GLY A 197 -5.19 7.25 4.89
C GLY A 197 -5.37 8.23 3.73
N VAL A 198 -6.43 9.04 3.74
CA VAL A 198 -6.66 10.12 2.76
C VAL A 198 -5.53 11.14 2.82
N CYS A 199 -5.16 11.64 4.01
CA CYS A 199 -4.07 12.61 4.16
C CYS A 199 -2.75 12.06 3.61
N GLY A 200 -2.39 10.82 3.94
CA GLY A 200 -1.17 10.18 3.44
C GLY A 200 -1.18 10.00 1.93
N SER A 201 -2.30 9.59 1.34
CA SER A 201 -2.43 9.40 -0.10
C SER A 201 -2.41 10.73 -0.87
N LEU A 202 -3.03 11.78 -0.34
CA LEU A 202 -2.97 13.13 -0.93
C LEU A 202 -1.56 13.71 -0.86
N PHE A 203 -0.85 13.52 0.24
CA PHE A 203 0.55 13.93 0.36
C PHE A 203 1.40 13.23 -0.70
N ALA A 204 1.20 11.94 -0.90
CA ALA A 204 1.86 11.17 -1.94
C ALA A 204 1.61 11.75 -3.34
N PHE A 205 0.38 12.12 -3.62
CA PHE A 205 0.01 12.70 -4.92
C PHE A 205 0.63 14.08 -5.15
N LEU A 206 0.74 14.90 -4.10
CA LEU A 206 1.32 16.24 -4.17
C LEU A 206 2.85 16.22 -4.33
N VAL A 207 3.53 15.30 -3.65
CA VAL A 207 5.00 15.26 -3.56
C VAL A 207 5.62 14.24 -4.52
N ALA A 208 4.82 13.32 -5.10
CA ALA A 208 5.32 12.33 -6.05
C ALA A 208 6.04 13.04 -7.20
N PRO A 209 7.33 12.73 -7.45
CA PRO A 209 8.05 13.34 -8.55
C PRO A 209 7.34 12.98 -9.85
N LYS A 210 6.83 13.99 -10.56
CA LYS A 210 6.27 13.84 -11.88
C LYS A 210 7.33 13.12 -12.72
N LYS A 211 7.10 11.88 -13.12
CA LYS A 211 8.07 11.09 -13.88
C LYS A 211 8.49 11.94 -15.08
N ARG A 212 9.68 12.52 -15.04
CA ARG A 212 10.33 13.09 -16.22
C ARG A 212 10.40 11.92 -17.19
N ASN A 213 9.70 12.03 -18.30
CA ASN A 213 9.89 11.13 -19.43
C ASN A 213 11.38 11.12 -19.75
N ALA A 214 12.10 10.13 -19.22
CA ALA A 214 13.46 9.89 -19.65
C ALA A 214 13.36 9.61 -21.15
N PRO A 215 14.09 10.34 -22.01
CA PRO A 215 14.07 10.04 -23.43
C PRO A 215 14.54 8.58 -23.55
N ARG A 216 13.68 7.77 -24.19
CA ARG A 216 13.99 6.40 -24.54
C ARG A 216 15.33 6.46 -25.30
N LYS A 217 16.42 6.03 -24.68
CA LYS A 217 17.68 5.84 -25.38
C LYS A 217 17.37 4.93 -26.54
N ALA A 218 17.35 5.49 -27.75
CA ALA A 218 17.33 4.72 -28.97
C ALA A 218 18.55 3.81 -28.90
N GLU A 219 18.29 2.53 -28.78
CA GLU A 219 19.26 1.47 -28.92
C GLU A 219 19.81 1.60 -30.36
N LYS A 220 21.00 2.20 -30.46
CA LYS A 220 21.75 2.20 -31.70
C LYS A 220 22.08 0.74 -31.99
N THR A 221 21.32 0.15 -32.89
CA THR A 221 21.72 -1.04 -33.61
C THR A 221 22.99 -0.68 -34.40
N GLU A 222 24.14 -1.01 -33.86
CA GLU A 222 25.38 -1.01 -34.62
C GLU A 222 25.27 -2.13 -35.66
N VAL A 223 24.86 -1.74 -36.84
CA VAL A 223 25.09 -2.57 -38.04
C VAL A 223 26.59 -2.54 -38.29
N ARG A 224 27.25 -3.62 -37.90
CA ARG A 224 28.65 -3.88 -38.17
C ARG A 224 28.77 -4.18 -39.63
N GLU A 225 29.07 -3.16 -40.44
CA GLU A 225 29.51 -3.33 -41.80
C GLU A 225 30.89 -3.97 -41.78
N THR A 226 30.95 -5.27 -42.08
CA THR A 226 32.19 -5.90 -42.52
C THR A 226 32.24 -5.75 -44.02
N GLY A 227 33.06 -4.77 -44.44
CA GLY A 227 33.39 -4.66 -45.85
C GLY A 227 34.26 -5.80 -46.33
N THR A 228 34.05 -6.24 -47.53
CA THR A 228 35.08 -6.73 -48.45
C THR A 228 34.59 -6.53 -49.90
N PRO A 229 35.46 -6.09 -50.79
CA PRO A 229 35.08 -5.63 -52.12
C PRO A 229 35.30 -6.72 -53.17
N ALA A 230 34.73 -6.49 -54.29
CA ALA A 230 35.17 -6.85 -55.64
C ALA A 230 34.26 -7.70 -56.50
N SER A 231 34.04 -7.09 -57.60
CA SER A 231 33.96 -7.56 -58.96
C SER A 231 32.66 -8.20 -59.45
N GLU A 232 32.08 -7.49 -60.30
CA GLU A 232 32.06 -7.62 -61.75
C GLU A 232 30.87 -8.36 -62.37
N ASN A 233 30.13 -7.59 -63.15
CA ASN A 233 29.48 -7.97 -64.42
C ASN A 233 28.36 -9.00 -64.47
N ARG A 234 27.20 -8.61 -64.87
CA ARG A 234 26.57 -8.82 -66.19
C ARG A 234 25.06 -8.85 -66.12
N ALA A 235 24.55 -7.91 -66.84
CA ALA A 235 23.38 -7.98 -67.72
C ALA A 235 22.34 -9.07 -67.55
N GLY A 236 21.09 -8.63 -67.56
CA GLY A 236 20.01 -9.28 -68.30
C GLY A 236 18.89 -9.85 -67.42
N ASP A 237 17.90 -9.27 -67.53
CA ASP A 237 16.59 -9.72 -68.03
C ASP A 237 15.38 -9.47 -67.11
N LYS A 238 14.42 -8.88 -67.73
CA LYS A 238 13.06 -8.61 -67.25
C LYS A 238 12.31 -9.93 -67.10
N LYS A 239 11.54 -10.03 -66.04
CA LYS A 239 10.15 -10.56 -66.19
C LYS A 239 9.28 -10.18 -64.98
N ASN A 240 8.19 -9.50 -65.31
CA ASN A 240 6.96 -9.37 -64.56
C ASN A 240 6.43 -10.74 -64.16
N TYR A 241 5.96 -10.86 -62.91
CA TYR A 241 4.76 -11.66 -62.64
C TYR A 241 3.98 -11.07 -61.45
N SER A 242 2.73 -10.89 -61.73
CA SER A 242 1.56 -10.46 -61.01
C SER A 242 1.13 -11.45 -59.93
N SER A 243 0.50 -10.89 -58.90
CA SER A 243 -0.66 -11.43 -58.20
C SER A 243 -0.44 -12.60 -57.20
N GLY A 244 -0.86 -12.34 -55.99
CA GLY A 244 -1.11 -13.36 -54.94
C GLY A 244 -1.63 -12.68 -53.69
N ASP A 245 -2.92 -12.59 -53.60
CA ASP A 245 -3.71 -12.30 -52.41
C ASP A 245 -3.18 -13.06 -51.19
N GLU A 246 -2.91 -12.37 -50.10
CA GLU A 246 -2.95 -12.97 -48.75
C GLU A 246 -3.73 -12.10 -47.78
N THR A 247 -4.82 -12.66 -47.41
CA THR A 247 -5.80 -12.27 -46.41
C THR A 247 -5.16 -11.90 -45.09
N VAL A 248 -5.34 -10.65 -44.71
CA VAL A 248 -5.09 -10.19 -43.33
C VAL A 248 -6.25 -10.65 -42.44
N VAL A 249 -5.95 -11.58 -41.55
CA VAL A 249 -6.87 -12.01 -40.49
C VAL A 249 -6.88 -10.93 -39.38
N GLY A 250 -8.05 -10.36 -39.18
CA GLY A 250 -8.28 -9.29 -38.23
C GLY A 250 -8.03 -9.70 -36.79
N SER A 251 -7.38 -8.81 -36.04
CA SER A 251 -7.30 -8.84 -34.60
C SER A 251 -8.63 -8.43 -33.98
N ILE A 252 -9.22 -9.31 -33.22
CA ILE A 252 -10.42 -9.02 -32.41
C ILE A 252 -9.94 -8.28 -31.16
N ASN A 253 -10.38 -7.03 -31.00
CA ASN A 253 -10.33 -6.32 -29.74
C ASN A 253 -11.57 -6.73 -28.91
N LEU A 254 -11.33 -7.34 -27.78
CA LEU A 254 -12.27 -7.43 -26.66
C LEU A 254 -11.77 -6.59 -25.50
#